data_3fc3e4e7f84dd3271b413a5e8ffe2b71
#
_entry.id   3fc3e4e7f84dd3271b413a5e8ffe2b71
#
_cell.length_a   1.000
_cell.length_b   1.000
_cell.length_c   1.000
_cell.angle_alpha   90.00
_cell.angle_beta   90.00
_cell.angle_gamma   90.00
#
_symmetry.space_group_name_H-M   'P 1'
#
loop_
_entity.id
_entity.type
_entity.pdbx_description
1 polymer ?
#
loop_
_entity_poly.entity_id
_entity_poly.type
_entity_poly.pdbx_seq_one_letter_code
_entity_poly.pdbx_strand_id
1 'polypeptide(L)' 'MTMNKEKEFYRAEELAKLLEVNIMTIYRYIKAGRLKAYKIGRDFRIDKDEFNVFLKKVSTK' A
#
# COMPACT_ATOMS: atom_id res chain seq x y z
N MET A 1 14.80 17.37 6.24
CA MET A 1 15.07 16.78 5.77
C MET A 1 14.63 15.51 5.76
N THR A 2 14.59 14.87 6.47
CA THR A 2 14.23 13.57 6.46
C THR A 2 12.80 13.35 6.40
N MET A 3 12.01 14.31 6.44
CA MET A 3 10.66 14.10 6.37
C MET A 3 10.26 13.43 5.14
N ASN A 4 10.96 13.54 4.11
CA ASN A 4 10.58 12.92 2.88
C ASN A 4 10.56 11.44 2.92
N LYS A 5 11.29 10.86 3.82
CA LYS A 5 11.27 9.44 3.87
C LYS A 5 9.96 8.90 4.22
N GLU A 6 9.19 9.58 5.00
CA GLU A 6 7.92 9.08 5.35
C GLU A 6 6.99 9.04 4.19
N LYS A 7 7.27 9.82 3.18
CA LYS A 7 6.42 9.86 2.05
C LYS A 7 6.72 8.77 1.05
N GLU A 8 7.73 7.99 1.31
CA GLU A 8 8.05 6.93 0.41
C GLU A 8 7.25 5.68 0.71
N PHE A 9 6.46 5.71 1.76
CA PHE A 9 5.62 4.60 2.11
C PHE A 9 4.21 5.08 2.37
N TYR A 10 3.26 4.24 2.08
CA TYR A 10 1.89 4.55 2.42
C TYR A 10 1.48 3.60 3.54
N ARG A 11 0.52 4.01 4.33
CA ARG A 11 -0.02 3.14 5.32
C ARG A 11 -1.24 2.51 4.69
N ALA A 12 -1.62 1.34 5.18
CA ALA A 12 -2.78 0.65 4.60
C ALA A 12 -4.02 1.51 4.62
N GLU A 13 -4.25 2.26 5.70
CA GLU A 13 -5.44 3.06 5.75
C GLU A 13 -5.35 4.25 4.79
N GLU A 14 -4.16 4.72 4.49
CA GLU A 14 -4.01 5.78 3.53
C GLU A 14 -4.38 5.29 2.15
N LEU A 15 -3.97 4.06 1.85
CA LEU A 15 -4.29 3.49 0.55
C LEU A 15 -5.78 3.22 0.43
N ALA A 16 -6.39 2.80 1.52
CA ALA A 16 -7.82 2.54 1.50
C ALA A 16 -8.57 3.82 1.14
N LYS A 17 -8.14 4.93 1.70
CA LYS A 17 -8.80 6.18 1.41
C LYS A 17 -8.50 6.64 0.00
N LEU A 18 -7.27 6.48 -0.41
CA LEU A 18 -6.86 6.90 -1.73
C LEU A 18 -7.62 6.16 -2.81
N LEU A 19 -7.82 4.87 -2.61
CA LEU A 19 -8.51 4.04 -3.59
C LEU A 19 -10.00 3.97 -3.32
N GLU A 20 -10.44 4.59 -2.25
CA GLU A 20 -11.85 4.59 -1.87
C GLU A 20 -12.39 3.19 -1.69
N VAL A 21 -11.66 2.36 -0.99
CA VAL A 21 -12.10 1.03 -0.69
C VAL A 21 -11.99 0.81 0.81
N ASN A 22 -12.55 -0.27 1.29
CA ASN A 22 -12.48 -0.60 2.69
C ASN A 22 -11.06 -1.04 3.01
N ILE A 23 -10.57 -0.73 4.17
CA ILE A 23 -9.22 -1.10 4.56
C ILE A 23 -9.03 -2.62 4.55
N MET A 24 -10.10 -3.36 4.79
CA MET A 24 -9.99 -4.81 4.76
C MET A 24 -9.62 -5.29 3.37
N THR A 25 -10.01 -4.54 2.35
CA THR A 25 -9.65 -4.90 1.00
C THR A 25 -8.14 -4.79 0.81
N ILE A 26 -7.54 -3.76 1.43
CA ILE A 26 -6.10 -3.59 1.33
C ILE A 26 -5.41 -4.77 2.04
N TYR A 27 -5.91 -5.16 3.19
CA TYR A 27 -5.31 -6.26 3.93
C TYR A 27 -5.42 -7.57 3.13
N ARG A 28 -6.49 -7.74 2.38
CA ARG A 28 -6.65 -8.94 1.59
C ARG A 28 -5.61 -8.98 0.50
N TYR A 29 -5.35 -7.86 -0.16
CA TYR A 29 -4.34 -7.83 -1.19
C TYR A 29 -2.97 -8.13 -0.61
N ILE A 30 -2.70 -7.62 0.57
CA ILE A 30 -1.41 -7.86 1.21
C ILE A 30 -1.28 -9.33 1.56
N LYS A 31 -2.33 -9.92 2.13
CA LYS A 31 -2.28 -11.30 2.50
C LYS A 31 -2.18 -12.21 1.31
N ALA A 32 -2.77 -11.84 0.21
CA ALA A 32 -2.73 -12.65 -0.98
C ALA A 32 -1.40 -12.51 -1.72
N GLY A 33 -0.53 -11.65 -1.24
CA GLY A 33 0.75 -11.46 -1.89
C GLY A 33 0.68 -10.60 -3.14
N ARG A 34 -0.45 -9.95 -3.37
CA ARG A 34 -0.58 -9.12 -4.53
C ARG A 34 -0.03 -7.74 -4.30
N LEU A 35 -0.06 -7.27 -3.08
CA LEU A 35 0.46 -5.96 -2.74
C LEU A 35 1.55 -6.16 -1.71
N LYS A 36 2.76 -5.85 -2.04
CA LYS A 36 3.86 -6.07 -1.15
C LYS A 36 3.88 -5.02 -0.06
N ALA A 37 3.99 -5.42 1.16
CA ALA A 37 3.99 -4.51 2.27
C ALA A 37 4.94 -4.99 3.35
N TYR A 38 5.42 -4.06 4.14
CA TYR A 38 6.29 -4.40 5.24
C TYR A 38 5.52 -4.14 6.52
N LYS A 39 5.57 -5.06 7.44
CA LYS A 39 4.89 -4.87 8.69
C LYS A 39 5.86 -4.28 9.69
N ILE A 40 5.62 -3.06 10.11
CA ILE A 40 6.49 -2.40 11.05
C ILE A 40 5.65 -2.07 12.26
N GLY A 41 5.94 -2.72 13.36
CA GLY A 41 5.14 -2.56 14.55
C GLY A 41 3.77 -3.14 14.28
N ARG A 42 2.75 -2.36 14.38
CA ARG A 42 1.42 -2.83 14.15
C ARG A 42 0.88 -2.40 12.81
N ASP A 43 1.62 -1.56 12.11
CA ASP A 43 1.13 -1.04 10.86
C ASP A 43 1.81 -1.65 9.68
N PHE A 44 1.12 -1.69 8.56
CA PHE A 44 1.73 -2.12 7.33
C PHE A 44 2.18 -0.87 6.59
N ARG A 45 3.35 -0.93 6.01
CA ARG A 45 3.87 0.16 5.20
C ARG A 45 4.04 -0.36 3.81
N ILE A 46 3.47 0.32 2.84
CA ILE A 46 3.54 -0.12 1.46
C ILE A 46 4.45 0.82 0.70
N ASP A 47 5.50 0.27 0.09
CA ASP A 47 6.46 1.04 -0.65
C ASP A 47 5.72 1.66 -1.84
N LYS A 48 5.96 2.91 -2.12
CA LYS A 48 5.30 3.57 -3.21
C LYS A 48 5.59 2.93 -4.55
N ASP A 49 6.79 2.44 -4.74
CA ASP A 49 7.13 1.80 -5.98
C ASP A 49 6.34 0.50 -6.13
N GLU A 50 6.18 -0.23 -5.04
CA GLU A 50 5.43 -1.46 -5.09
C GLU A 50 3.96 -1.16 -5.34
N PHE A 51 3.48 -0.07 -4.81
CA PHE A 51 2.10 0.32 -5.02
C PHE A 51 1.89 0.67 -6.49
N ASN A 52 2.84 1.34 -7.10
CA ASN A 52 2.73 1.69 -8.50
C ASN A 52 2.70 0.44 -9.37
N VAL A 53 3.50 -0.54 -9.03
CA VAL A 53 3.52 -1.80 -9.75
C VAL A 53 2.17 -2.49 -9.60
N PHE A 54 1.63 -2.46 -8.38
CA PHE A 54 0.34 -3.07 -8.11
C PHE A 54 -0.75 -2.40 -8.96
N LEU A 55 -0.72 -1.08 -9.05
CA LEU A 55 -1.72 -0.36 -9.81
C LEU A 55 -1.64 -0.71 -11.29
N LYS A 56 -0.46 -0.88 -11.80
CA LYS A 56 -0.31 -1.24 -13.19
C LYS A 56 -0.89 -2.61 -13.47
N LYS A 57 -0.75 -3.52 -12.53
CA LYS A 57 -1.26 -4.84 -12.73
C LYS A 57 -2.76 -4.90 -12.67
N VAL A 58 -3.37 -4.16 -11.76
CA VAL A 58 -4.81 -4.23 -11.63
C VAL A 58 -5.53 -3.36 -12.62
N SER A 59 -4.86 -2.42 -13.21
CA SER A 59 -5.54 -1.58 -14.14
C SER A 59 -5.20 -1.93 -15.53
N THR A 60 -5.03 -3.12 -15.81
CA THR A 60 -4.70 -3.51 -17.07
C THR A 60 -5.74 -3.19 -17.93
N LYS A 61 -5.75 -2.68 -18.67
CA LYS A 61 -6.76 -2.42 -19.47
C LYS A 61 -6.28 -1.87 -20.43
#